data_6a8a5a1689a82b6a839e7bb5f5677ae5
#
_entry.id   6a8a5a1689a82b6a839e7bb5f5677ae5
#
_cell.length_a   1.000
_cell.length_b   1.000
_cell.length_c   1.000
_cell.angle_alpha   90.00
_cell.angle_beta   90.00
_cell.angle_gamma   90.00
#
_symmetry.space_group_name_H-M   'P 1'
#
loop_
_entity.id
_entity.type
_entity.pdbx_description
1 polymer ?
#
loop_
_entity_poly.entity_id
_entity_poly.type
_entity_poly.pdbx_seq_one_letter_code
_entity_poly.pdbx_strand_id
1 'polypeptide(L)'
;MERNGKVLISKRKPDVNAGDLWEFPGGKVHEGESPEQAVVRELREELGIGVRVDRFYARVEHEYPDRRIELLAYLCVLEEGKPAPVQCAAFDWVPFTDLNRFSFPEANQTLIRRLMEQGIR
;
A
#
# COMPACT_ATOMS: atom_id res chain seq x y z
N MET A 1 -0.99 -0.21 -6.63
CA MET A 1 -1.70 0.18 -7.87
C MET A 1 -0.83 1.16 -8.64
N GLU A 2 -0.64 0.92 -9.91
CA GLU A 2 0.27 1.69 -10.76
C GLU A 2 -0.50 2.37 -11.88
N ARG A 3 -0.08 3.59 -12.25
CA ARG A 3 -0.64 4.32 -13.39
C ARG A 3 0.44 5.22 -13.98
N ASN A 4 0.80 4.96 -15.25
CA ASN A 4 1.78 5.78 -15.98
C ASN A 4 3.11 5.97 -15.24
N GLY A 5 3.64 4.90 -14.63
CA GLY A 5 4.89 4.95 -13.88
C GLY A 5 4.78 5.56 -12.49
N LYS A 6 3.54 5.75 -12.00
CA LYS A 6 3.28 6.25 -10.66
C LYS A 6 2.55 5.21 -9.85
N VAL A 7 2.79 5.20 -8.55
CA VAL A 7 2.14 4.29 -7.60
C VAL A 7 1.30 5.11 -6.62
N LEU A 8 0.16 4.54 -6.25
CA LEU A 8 -0.74 5.17 -5.28
C LEU A 8 -0.26 4.87 -3.87
N ILE A 9 -0.08 5.92 -3.08
CA ILE A 9 0.27 5.81 -1.66
C ILE A 9 -0.74 6.59 -0.83
N SER A 10 -0.89 6.22 0.43
CA SER A 10 -1.78 6.91 1.35
C SER A 10 -1.05 7.27 2.63
N LYS A 11 -1.49 8.38 3.26
CA LYS A 11 -0.91 8.85 4.51
C LYS A 11 -1.84 8.47 5.65
N ARG A 12 -1.28 7.86 6.70
CA ARG A 12 -2.04 7.47 7.88
C ARG A 12 -2.48 8.70 8.66
N LYS A 13 -3.62 8.60 9.33
CA LYS A 13 -4.11 9.68 10.18
C LYS A 13 -3.15 9.88 11.36
N PRO A 14 -2.97 11.11 11.85
CA PRO A 14 -2.01 11.38 12.94
C PRO A 14 -2.37 10.74 14.28
N ASP A 15 -3.64 10.40 14.48
CA ASP A 15 -4.14 9.85 15.76
C ASP A 15 -4.08 8.32 15.83
N VAL A 16 -3.49 7.65 14.83
CA VAL A 16 -3.34 6.19 14.83
C VAL A 16 -1.87 5.80 15.00
N ASN A 17 -1.63 4.51 15.26
CA ASN A 17 -0.29 3.97 15.35
C ASN A 17 0.47 4.21 14.04
N ALA A 18 1.71 4.69 14.14
CA ALA A 18 2.53 5.10 12.98
C ALA A 18 1.84 6.22 12.17
N GLY A 19 1.12 7.11 12.87
CA GLY A 19 0.44 8.26 12.26
C GLY A 19 1.42 9.17 11.54
N ASP A 20 0.92 9.86 10.51
CA ASP A 20 1.69 10.75 9.63
C ASP A 20 2.73 10.06 8.75
N LEU A 21 2.86 8.74 8.83
CA LEU A 21 3.68 8.00 7.89
C LEU A 21 2.85 7.63 6.65
N TRP A 22 3.54 7.52 5.53
CA TRP A 22 2.94 7.06 4.30
C TRP A 22 2.99 5.54 4.23
N GLU A 23 2.09 4.94 3.45
CA GLU A 23 2.04 3.50 3.26
C GLU A 23 1.47 3.17 1.89
N PHE A 24 1.65 1.94 1.45
CA PHE A 24 0.89 1.42 0.33
C PHE A 24 -0.49 1.04 0.86
N PRO A 25 -1.59 1.46 0.19
CA PRO A 25 -2.92 1.18 0.69
C PRO A 25 -3.15 -0.30 0.92
N GLY A 26 -3.75 -0.65 2.04
CA GLY A 26 -4.00 -2.02 2.43
C GLY A 26 -4.10 -2.13 3.94
N GLY A 27 -4.15 -3.34 4.45
CA GLY A 27 -4.24 -3.56 5.87
C GLY A 27 -4.21 -5.04 6.23
N LYS A 28 -4.69 -5.37 7.41
CA LYS A 28 -4.66 -6.73 7.92
C LYS A 28 -5.69 -7.63 7.24
N VAL A 29 -5.29 -8.86 6.98
CA VAL A 29 -6.20 -9.90 6.52
C VAL A 29 -7.09 -10.33 7.69
N HIS A 30 -8.40 -10.31 7.48
CA HIS A 30 -9.37 -10.76 8.48
C HIS A 30 -9.56 -12.26 8.40
N GLU A 31 -10.07 -12.86 9.48
CA GLU A 31 -10.38 -14.28 9.52
C GLU A 31 -11.38 -14.63 8.40
N GLY A 32 -11.11 -15.72 7.68
CA GLY A 32 -11.95 -16.15 6.58
C GLY A 32 -11.73 -15.42 5.27
N GLU A 33 -10.81 -14.47 5.25
CA GLU A 33 -10.53 -13.61 4.11
C GLU A 33 -9.17 -14.01 3.50
N SER A 34 -9.07 -14.04 2.16
CA SER A 34 -7.78 -14.21 1.51
C SER A 34 -7.02 -12.89 1.51
N PRO A 35 -5.68 -12.90 1.34
CA PRO A 35 -4.92 -11.67 1.18
C PRO A 35 -5.45 -10.77 0.05
N GLU A 36 -5.85 -11.35 -1.07
CA GLU A 36 -6.41 -10.61 -2.20
C GLU A 36 -7.73 -9.94 -1.84
N GLN A 37 -8.60 -10.66 -1.13
CA GLN A 37 -9.87 -10.09 -0.65
C GLN A 37 -9.63 -8.93 0.32
N ALA A 38 -8.62 -9.06 1.17
CA ALA A 38 -8.24 -8.01 2.12
C ALA A 38 -7.83 -6.72 1.40
N VAL A 39 -7.05 -6.83 0.34
CA VAL A 39 -6.62 -5.67 -0.45
C VAL A 39 -7.83 -4.96 -1.04
N VAL A 40 -8.75 -5.70 -1.65
CA VAL A 40 -9.97 -5.14 -2.26
C VAL A 40 -10.80 -4.42 -1.20
N ARG A 41 -11.00 -5.04 -0.05
CA ARG A 41 -11.78 -4.46 1.06
C ARG A 41 -11.11 -3.19 1.59
N GLU A 42 -9.81 -3.25 1.86
CA GLU A 42 -9.08 -2.11 2.43
C GLU A 42 -9.06 -0.90 1.51
N LEU A 43 -8.90 -1.11 0.21
CA LEU A 43 -8.91 0.00 -0.75
C LEU A 43 -10.29 0.64 -0.85
N ARG A 44 -11.35 -0.14 -0.71
CA ARG A 44 -12.71 0.39 -0.64
C ARG A 44 -12.90 1.24 0.62
N GLU A 45 -12.45 0.74 1.77
CA GLU A 45 -12.58 1.45 3.03
C GLU A 45 -11.74 2.70 3.10
N GLU A 46 -10.48 2.63 2.70
CA GLU A 46 -9.53 3.74 2.83
C GLU A 46 -9.71 4.83 1.78
N LEU A 47 -9.97 4.44 0.54
CA LEU A 47 -9.94 5.36 -0.60
C LEU A 47 -11.25 5.41 -1.39
N GLY A 48 -12.24 4.59 -1.04
CA GLY A 48 -13.54 4.59 -1.70
C GLY A 48 -13.53 4.06 -3.13
N ILE A 49 -12.55 3.24 -3.49
CA ILE A 49 -12.42 2.73 -4.85
C ILE A 49 -12.65 1.23 -4.91
N GLY A 50 -13.08 0.76 -6.09
CA GLY A 50 -13.15 -0.66 -6.40
C GLY A 50 -12.00 -1.06 -7.27
N VAL A 51 -11.27 -2.10 -6.84
CA VAL A 51 -10.11 -2.60 -7.57
C VAL A 51 -10.22 -4.10 -7.82
N ARG A 52 -9.48 -4.57 -8.81
CA ARG A 52 -9.28 -5.98 -9.10
C ARG A 52 -7.80 -6.29 -8.89
N VAL A 53 -7.51 -7.39 -8.20
CA VAL A 53 -6.14 -7.87 -8.06
C VAL A 53 -5.69 -8.45 -9.40
N ASP A 54 -4.59 -7.94 -9.92
CA ASP A 54 -4.03 -8.39 -11.18
C ASP A 54 -3.03 -9.54 -10.96
N ARG A 55 -2.04 -9.31 -10.09
CA ARG A 55 -1.06 -10.36 -9.77
C ARG A 55 -0.31 -10.06 -8.48
N PHE A 56 0.27 -11.10 -7.92
CA PHE A 56 1.17 -10.99 -6.78
C PHE A 56 2.46 -10.27 -7.22
N TYR A 57 2.93 -9.35 -6.37
CA TYR A 57 4.15 -8.60 -6.65
C TYR A 57 5.34 -9.07 -5.80
N ALA A 58 5.17 -9.06 -4.48
CA ALA A 58 6.29 -9.38 -3.58
C ALA A 58 5.80 -9.77 -2.19
N ARG A 59 6.62 -10.58 -1.51
CA ARG A 59 6.48 -10.91 -0.10
C ARG A 59 7.71 -10.38 0.62
N VAL A 60 7.50 -9.60 1.67
CA VAL A 60 8.57 -9.02 2.47
C VAL A 60 8.33 -9.34 3.93
N GLU A 61 9.37 -9.85 4.61
CA GLU A 61 9.35 -10.04 6.06
C GLU A 61 10.27 -9.01 6.70
N HIS A 62 9.81 -8.44 7.80
CA HIS A 62 10.62 -7.50 8.58
C HIS A 62 10.45 -7.78 10.06
N GLU A 63 11.55 -7.83 10.79
CA GLU A 63 11.52 -8.02 12.24
C GLU A 63 11.78 -6.71 12.95
N TYR A 64 10.83 -6.34 13.80
CA TYR A 64 11.01 -5.29 14.80
C TYR A 64 11.38 -5.95 16.12
N PRO A 65 11.93 -5.23 17.10
CA PRO A 65 12.28 -5.83 18.40
C PRO A 65 11.12 -6.52 19.09
N ASP A 66 9.89 -6.07 18.89
CA ASP A 66 8.70 -6.56 19.59
C ASP A 66 7.78 -7.42 18.71
N ARG A 67 8.02 -7.51 17.40
CA ARG A 67 7.14 -8.24 16.49
C ARG A 67 7.78 -8.50 15.14
N ARG A 68 7.19 -9.44 14.41
CA ARG A 68 7.52 -9.69 13.00
C ARG A 68 6.35 -9.25 12.14
N ILE A 69 6.64 -8.58 11.03
CA ILE A 69 5.64 -8.15 10.05
C ILE A 69 5.91 -8.86 8.73
N GLU A 70 4.84 -9.37 8.12
CA GLU A 70 4.87 -9.91 6.77
C GLU A 70 4.01 -9.01 5.88
N LEU A 71 4.60 -8.49 4.81
CA LEU A 71 3.90 -7.69 3.82
C LEU A 71 3.72 -8.52 2.56
N LEU A 72 2.47 -8.63 2.11
CA LEU A 72 2.13 -9.26 0.85
C LEU A 72 1.64 -8.16 -0.09
N ALA A 73 2.42 -7.90 -1.14
CA ALA A 73 2.12 -6.83 -2.08
C ALA A 73 1.52 -7.39 -3.37
N TYR A 74 0.43 -6.78 -3.81
CA TYR A 74 -0.28 -7.17 -5.01
C TYR A 74 -0.42 -5.98 -5.94
N LEU A 75 -0.33 -6.23 -7.24
CA LEU A 75 -0.65 -5.23 -8.24
C LEU A 75 -2.15 -5.27 -8.50
N CYS A 76 -2.78 -4.10 -8.44
CA CYS A 76 -4.21 -3.96 -8.60
C CYS A 76 -4.54 -3.02 -9.75
N VAL A 77 -5.72 -3.22 -10.34
CA VAL A 77 -6.25 -2.38 -11.40
C VAL A 77 -7.48 -1.66 -10.87
N LEU A 78 -7.54 -0.35 -11.06
CA LEU A 78 -8.69 0.44 -10.68
C LEU A 78 -9.85 0.12 -11.63
N GLU A 79 -10.97 -0.29 -11.08
CA GLU A 79 -12.17 -0.62 -11.86
C GLU A 79 -13.31 0.36 -11.63
N GLU A 80 -13.38 0.97 -10.44
CA GLU A 80 -14.52 1.78 -10.06
C GLU A 80 -14.12 2.92 -9.14
N GLY A 81 -14.62 4.11 -9.43
CA GLY A 81 -14.45 5.28 -8.58
C GLY A 81 -13.16 6.04 -8.79
N LYS A 82 -13.01 7.09 -8.02
CA LYS A 82 -11.79 7.91 -7.96
C LYS A 82 -11.29 7.89 -6.52
N PRO A 83 -9.97 7.74 -6.28
CA PRO A 83 -9.45 7.79 -4.93
C PRO A 83 -9.83 9.07 -4.21
N ALA A 84 -10.21 8.92 -2.93
CA ALA A 84 -10.51 10.02 -2.04
C ALA A 84 -10.04 9.62 -0.64
N PRO A 85 -9.66 10.58 0.23
CA PRO A 85 -9.16 10.24 1.57
C PRO A 85 -10.32 9.93 2.53
N VAL A 86 -10.97 8.78 2.34
CA VAL A 86 -12.13 8.36 3.14
C VAL A 86 -11.72 8.00 4.56
N GLN A 87 -10.71 7.14 4.72
CA GLN A 87 -10.19 6.73 6.02
C GLN A 87 -8.68 6.85 6.11
N CYS A 88 -8.12 7.83 5.43
CA CYS A 88 -6.71 8.19 5.54
C CYS A 88 -6.61 9.71 5.54
N ALA A 89 -5.43 10.24 5.91
CA ALA A 89 -5.24 11.70 5.96
C ALA A 89 -5.08 12.29 4.57
N ALA A 90 -4.47 11.55 3.65
CA ALA A 90 -4.20 12.02 2.29
C ALA A 90 -3.84 10.84 1.40
N PHE A 91 -3.81 11.05 0.10
CA PHE A 91 -3.26 10.09 -0.85
C PHE A 91 -2.51 10.85 -1.93
N ASP A 92 -1.65 10.15 -2.65
CA ASP A 92 -0.92 10.75 -3.77
C ASP A 92 -0.51 9.67 -4.77
N TRP A 93 -0.39 10.07 -6.03
CA TRP A 93 0.21 9.27 -7.09
C TRP A 93 1.66 9.72 -7.22
N VAL A 94 2.61 8.84 -6.95
CA VAL A 94 4.02 9.18 -6.84
C VAL A 94 4.83 8.39 -7.86
N PRO A 95 5.70 9.06 -8.65
CA PRO A 95 6.61 8.32 -9.52
C PRO A 95 7.47 7.36 -8.69
N PHE A 96 7.76 6.18 -9.24
CA PHE A 96 8.60 5.20 -8.54
C PHE A 96 9.91 5.81 -8.03
N THR A 97 10.50 6.71 -8.81
CA THR A 97 11.78 7.34 -8.48
C THR A 97 11.71 8.31 -7.30
N ASP A 98 10.51 8.72 -6.90
CA ASP A 98 10.30 9.71 -5.84
C ASP A 98 9.84 9.09 -4.51
N LEU A 99 9.67 7.77 -4.46
CA LEU A 99 9.18 7.10 -3.24
C LEU A 99 10.05 7.36 -2.02
N ASN A 100 11.36 7.51 -2.20
CA ASN A 100 12.29 7.77 -1.11
C ASN A 100 12.19 9.19 -0.53
N ARG A 101 11.35 10.03 -1.10
CA ARG A 101 11.09 11.38 -0.58
C ARG A 101 9.97 11.40 0.47
N PHE A 102 9.32 10.27 0.66
CA PHE A 102 8.20 10.13 1.61
C PHE A 102 8.63 9.28 2.79
N SER A 103 8.09 9.58 3.98
CA SER A 103 8.40 8.83 5.19
C SER A 103 7.51 7.60 5.29
N PHE A 104 8.10 6.42 5.15
CA PHE A 104 7.44 5.13 5.27
C PHE A 104 7.96 4.37 6.49
N PRO A 105 7.17 3.46 7.07
CA PRO A 105 7.69 2.54 8.08
C PRO A 105 8.87 1.72 7.54
N GLU A 106 9.75 1.31 8.45
CA GLU A 106 10.95 0.55 8.08
C GLU A 106 10.63 -0.73 7.30
N ALA A 107 9.54 -1.41 7.67
CA ALA A 107 9.12 -2.64 7.00
C ALA A 107 8.86 -2.45 5.50
N ASN A 108 8.57 -1.23 5.05
CA ASN A 108 8.28 -0.93 3.65
C ASN A 108 9.53 -0.65 2.81
N GLN A 109 10.70 -0.49 3.43
CA GLN A 109 11.89 -0.04 2.70
C GLN A 109 12.37 -1.01 1.63
N THR A 110 12.28 -2.31 1.89
CA THR A 110 12.65 -3.33 0.90
C THR A 110 11.75 -3.25 -0.33
N LEU A 111 10.45 -3.07 -0.10
CA LEU A 111 9.47 -2.95 -1.18
C LEU A 111 9.71 -1.68 -2.00
N ILE A 112 9.99 -0.57 -1.32
CA ILE A 112 10.29 0.72 -1.96
C ILE A 112 11.52 0.59 -2.85
N ARG A 113 12.58 -0.04 -2.33
CA ARG A 113 13.81 -0.25 -3.09
C ARG A 113 13.54 -1.04 -4.37
N ARG A 114 12.77 -2.11 -4.25
CA ARG A 114 12.41 -2.93 -5.40
C ARG A 114 11.62 -2.14 -6.45
N LEU A 115 10.66 -1.33 -6.01
CA LEU A 115 9.87 -0.49 -6.91
C LEU A 115 10.75 0.55 -7.61
N MET A 116 11.69 1.15 -6.90
CA MET A 116 12.60 2.14 -7.48
C MET A 116 13.57 1.54 -8.50
N GLU A 117 14.01 0.30 -8.27
CA GLU A 117 14.97 -0.36 -9.14
C GLU A 117 14.33 -1.06 -10.34
N GLN A 118 13.17 -1.66 -10.15
CA GLN A 118 12.55 -2.55 -11.13
C GLN A 118 11.16 -2.12 -11.59
N GLY A 119 10.53 -1.17 -10.89
CA GLY A 119 9.14 -0.85 -11.15
C GLY A 119 8.25 -2.05 -10.85
N ILE A 120 7.26 -2.30 -11.69
CA ILE A 120 6.29 -3.38 -11.49
C ILE A 120 6.68 -4.69 -12.17
N ARG A 121 7.92 -4.84 -12.56
CA ARG A 121 8.42 -6.06 -13.19
C ARG A 121 8.48 -7.23 -12.24
#